data_805d1e774fca19a2f0ee417c338978d2
#
_entry.id   805d1e774fca19a2f0ee417c338978d2
#
_cell.length_a   1.000
_cell.length_b   1.000
_cell.length_c   1.000
_cell.angle_alpha   90.00
_cell.angle_beta   90.00
_cell.angle_gamma   90.00
#
_symmetry.space_group_name_H-M   'P 1'
#
loop_
_entity.id
_entity.type
_entity.pdbx_description
1 polymer ?
#
loop_
_entity_poly.entity_id
_entity_poly.type
_entity_poly.pdbx_seq_one_letter_code
_entity_poly.pdbx_strand_id
1 'polypeptide(L)'
;MKVGYVRCSTADQNEARQLKLMDEQKVEKIFMDKASGKNIDRTDFKAMMVFVRTGDTIIVESISRIARNTRDLLTIISSLTEKGVEFVSLKENIDTTTPHGRFMLTVFGALAELERESILERQREGIEIAKAEGKYKGRKPISIDEAKFRSVCTRWRAGEITATAAMKAIGIKPNTFYRRVKSLQL
;
A
#
# COMPACT_ATOMS: atom_id res chain seq x y z
N MET A 1 -23.45 15.73 -11.47
CA MET A 1 -22.82 15.73 -12.80
C MET A 1 -22.16 14.38 -13.08
N LYS A 2 -21.87 14.05 -14.38
CA LYS A 2 -21.12 12.86 -14.75
C LYS A 2 -19.65 13.19 -14.96
N VAL A 3 -18.74 12.54 -14.22
CA VAL A 3 -17.30 12.77 -14.24
C VAL A 3 -16.60 11.51 -14.74
N GLY A 4 -15.82 11.61 -15.80
CA GLY A 4 -15.06 10.49 -16.37
C GLY A 4 -13.64 10.43 -15.84
N TYR A 5 -13.15 9.22 -15.57
CA TYR A 5 -11.74 9.00 -15.34
C TYR A 5 -11.14 8.07 -16.38
N VAL A 6 -10.10 8.54 -17.03
CA VAL A 6 -9.37 7.85 -18.09
C VAL A 6 -7.94 7.60 -17.64
N ARG A 7 -7.44 6.40 -17.85
CA ARG A 7 -6.03 6.08 -17.61
C ARG A 7 -5.45 5.30 -18.77
N CYS A 8 -4.40 5.84 -19.39
CA CYS A 8 -3.72 5.25 -20.53
C CYS A 8 -2.26 4.94 -20.20
N SER A 9 -1.76 3.81 -20.69
CA SER A 9 -0.34 3.48 -20.73
C SER A 9 0.13 3.60 -22.19
N THR A 10 0.68 4.73 -22.57
CA THR A 10 1.48 4.99 -23.80
C THR A 10 0.94 4.56 -25.18
N ALA A 11 -0.30 4.13 -25.38
CA ALA A 11 -0.81 3.81 -26.71
C ALA A 11 -2.04 4.66 -27.07
N ASP A 12 -1.90 5.50 -28.07
CA ASP A 12 -2.94 6.43 -28.58
C ASP A 12 -4.30 5.77 -28.88
N GLN A 13 -4.31 4.51 -29.32
CA GLN A 13 -5.54 3.78 -29.62
C GLN A 13 -6.44 3.53 -28.41
N ASN A 14 -5.85 3.30 -27.22
CA ASN A 14 -6.62 3.08 -26.00
C ASN A 14 -7.21 4.38 -25.42
N GLU A 15 -6.57 5.51 -25.66
CA GLU A 15 -7.06 6.84 -25.26
C GLU A 15 -8.32 7.21 -26.04
N ALA A 16 -8.24 7.17 -27.37
CA ALA A 16 -9.36 7.52 -28.25
C ALA A 16 -10.62 6.67 -27.96
N ARG A 17 -10.45 5.37 -27.72
CA ARG A 17 -11.57 4.47 -27.37
C ARG A 17 -12.22 4.86 -26.05
N GLN A 18 -11.42 5.15 -25.00
CA GLN A 18 -11.97 5.56 -23.70
C GLN A 18 -12.69 6.90 -23.80
N LEU A 19 -12.13 7.88 -24.52
CA LEU A 19 -12.77 9.18 -24.73
C LEU A 19 -14.11 9.05 -25.46
N LYS A 20 -14.17 8.22 -26.50
CA LYS A 20 -15.44 7.93 -27.19
C LYS A 20 -16.50 7.34 -26.25
N LEU A 21 -16.12 6.37 -25.38
CA LEU A 21 -17.02 5.82 -24.37
C LEU A 21 -17.51 6.89 -23.38
N MET A 22 -16.64 7.83 -22.96
CA MET A 22 -17.04 8.93 -22.08
C MET A 22 -18.03 9.88 -22.76
N ASP A 23 -17.84 10.15 -24.05
CA ASP A 23 -18.78 10.96 -24.85
C ASP A 23 -20.15 10.27 -25.00
N GLU A 24 -20.17 8.97 -25.32
CA GLU A 24 -21.40 8.14 -25.38
C GLU A 24 -22.17 8.16 -24.05
N GLN A 25 -21.45 8.22 -22.91
CA GLN A 25 -22.04 8.32 -21.57
C GLN A 25 -22.43 9.76 -21.19
N LYS A 26 -22.21 10.74 -22.06
CA LYS A 26 -22.45 12.17 -21.82
C LYS A 26 -21.74 12.66 -20.55
N VAL A 27 -20.44 12.32 -20.45
CA VAL A 27 -19.60 12.78 -19.36
C VAL A 27 -19.29 14.26 -19.54
N GLU A 28 -19.50 15.05 -18.48
CA GLU A 28 -19.35 16.50 -18.50
C GLU A 28 -17.92 16.97 -18.21
N LYS A 29 -17.18 16.20 -17.42
CA LYS A 29 -15.78 16.50 -17.05
C LYS A 29 -14.93 15.23 -17.07
N ILE A 30 -13.78 15.27 -17.73
CA ILE A 30 -12.85 14.13 -17.80
C ILE A 30 -11.55 14.50 -17.09
N PHE A 31 -11.05 13.57 -16.26
CA PHE A 31 -9.73 13.57 -15.67
C PHE A 31 -8.91 12.44 -16.29
N MET A 32 -7.63 12.71 -16.65
CA MET A 32 -6.84 11.78 -17.42
C MET A 32 -5.41 11.66 -16.91
N ASP A 33 -5.05 10.47 -16.45
CA ASP A 33 -3.67 10.14 -16.10
C ASP A 33 -2.98 9.35 -17.22
N LYS A 34 -1.81 9.83 -17.68
CA LYS A 34 -0.93 9.12 -18.62
C LYS A 34 0.16 8.39 -17.82
N ALA A 35 0.09 7.07 -17.80
CA ALA A 35 1.04 6.23 -17.08
C ALA A 35 2.30 5.99 -17.92
N SER A 36 3.42 6.62 -17.59
CA SER A 36 4.73 6.28 -18.13
C SER A 36 5.58 5.57 -17.06
N GLY A 37 5.86 4.28 -17.26
CA GLY A 37 6.80 3.52 -16.42
C GLY A 37 6.31 3.15 -15.01
N LYS A 38 7.27 2.87 -14.10
CA LYS A 38 7.03 2.35 -12.74
C LYS A 38 6.41 3.35 -11.76
N ASN A 39 6.55 4.66 -11.99
CA ASN A 39 6.00 5.71 -11.13
C ASN A 39 4.78 6.36 -11.79
N ILE A 40 3.61 5.89 -11.40
CA ILE A 40 2.36 6.50 -11.80
C ILE A 40 1.98 7.50 -10.71
N ASP A 41 2.38 8.75 -10.87
CA ASP A 41 1.75 9.82 -10.10
C ASP A 41 0.35 10.05 -10.71
N ARG A 42 -0.70 9.67 -9.98
CA ARG A 42 -2.10 9.79 -10.38
C ARG A 42 -2.63 11.17 -9.99
N THR A 43 -2.01 12.21 -10.56
CA THR A 43 -2.32 13.60 -10.22
C THR A 43 -3.77 13.92 -10.54
N ASP A 44 -4.26 13.50 -11.72
CA ASP A 44 -5.63 13.77 -12.15
C ASP A 44 -6.64 12.93 -11.38
N PHE A 45 -6.30 11.70 -10.98
CA PHE A 45 -7.13 10.93 -10.06
C PHE A 45 -7.29 11.64 -8.71
N LYS A 46 -6.21 12.14 -8.13
CA LYS A 46 -6.26 12.90 -6.87
C LYS A 46 -7.09 14.17 -7.04
N ALA A 47 -6.90 14.91 -8.14
CA ALA A 47 -7.68 16.09 -8.45
C ALA A 47 -9.18 15.76 -8.62
N MET A 48 -9.52 14.66 -9.31
CA MET A 48 -10.89 14.18 -9.43
C MET A 48 -11.49 13.87 -8.06
N MET A 49 -10.78 13.14 -7.19
CA MET A 49 -11.27 12.80 -5.86
C MET A 49 -11.54 14.03 -4.98
N VAL A 50 -10.82 15.13 -5.21
CA VAL A 50 -11.09 16.43 -4.55
C VAL A 50 -12.26 17.17 -5.21
N PHE A 51 -12.39 17.06 -6.52
CA PHE A 51 -13.36 17.80 -7.32
C PHE A 51 -14.80 17.30 -7.11
N VAL A 52 -15.02 15.98 -7.05
CA VAL A 52 -16.35 15.39 -7.00
C VAL A 52 -17.09 15.69 -5.69
N ARG A 53 -18.41 15.88 -5.81
CA ARG A 53 -19.32 16.27 -4.73
C ARG A 53 -20.52 15.34 -4.67
N THR A 54 -21.27 15.43 -3.58
CA THR A 54 -22.52 14.69 -3.39
C THR A 54 -23.45 14.83 -4.60
N GLY A 55 -23.95 13.71 -5.10
CA GLY A 55 -24.81 13.62 -6.28
C GLY A 55 -24.07 13.54 -7.62
N ASP A 56 -22.72 13.59 -7.62
CA ASP A 56 -21.94 13.30 -8.82
C ASP A 56 -21.82 11.79 -9.06
N THR A 57 -21.53 11.41 -10.30
CA THR A 57 -21.28 10.01 -10.70
C THR A 57 -19.95 9.91 -11.41
N ILE A 58 -19.02 9.09 -10.88
CA ILE A 58 -17.76 8.78 -11.57
C ILE A 58 -17.99 7.60 -12.52
N ILE A 59 -17.57 7.78 -13.78
CA ILE A 59 -17.66 6.77 -14.83
C ILE A 59 -16.27 6.38 -15.29
N VAL A 60 -16.00 5.06 -15.34
CA VAL A 60 -14.76 4.50 -15.88
C VAL A 60 -15.05 3.43 -16.94
N GLU A 61 -14.11 3.21 -17.87
CA GLU A 61 -14.21 2.10 -18.82
C GLU A 61 -14.21 0.75 -18.09
N SER A 62 -13.28 0.58 -17.13
CA SER A 62 -13.14 -0.64 -16.35
C SER A 62 -12.52 -0.35 -14.97
N ILE A 63 -12.74 -1.29 -14.03
CA ILE A 63 -12.17 -1.24 -12.68
C ILE A 63 -10.64 -1.08 -12.73
N SER A 64 -9.98 -1.75 -13.67
CA SER A 64 -8.51 -1.70 -13.81
C SER A 64 -7.98 -0.29 -14.11
N ARG A 65 -8.81 0.65 -14.55
CA ARG A 65 -8.42 2.06 -14.77
C ARG A 65 -8.33 2.82 -13.47
N ILE A 66 -9.24 2.53 -12.52
CA ILE A 66 -9.32 3.28 -11.26
C ILE A 66 -8.56 2.60 -10.11
N ALA A 67 -8.55 1.28 -10.04
CA ALA A 67 -7.95 0.49 -8.98
C ALA A 67 -6.86 -0.46 -9.50
N ARG A 68 -5.89 -0.79 -8.64
CA ARG A 68 -4.80 -1.75 -8.94
C ARG A 68 -5.14 -3.17 -8.48
N ASN A 69 -5.98 -3.28 -7.49
CA ASN A 69 -6.46 -4.54 -6.90
C ASN A 69 -7.82 -4.31 -6.24
N THR A 70 -8.45 -5.38 -5.81
CA THR A 70 -9.80 -5.34 -5.21
C THR A 70 -9.85 -4.49 -3.94
N ARG A 71 -8.83 -4.53 -3.09
CA ARG A 71 -8.77 -3.70 -1.87
C ARG A 71 -8.72 -2.21 -2.18
N ASP A 72 -7.90 -1.82 -3.17
CA ASP A 72 -7.79 -0.43 -3.64
C ASP A 72 -9.15 0.06 -4.17
N LEU A 73 -9.85 -0.79 -4.96
CA LEU A 73 -11.20 -0.51 -5.43
C LEU A 73 -12.15 -0.25 -4.26
N LEU A 74 -12.22 -1.15 -3.29
CA LEU A 74 -13.15 -1.02 -2.17
C LEU A 74 -12.87 0.22 -1.34
N THR A 75 -11.59 0.56 -1.12
CA THR A 75 -11.21 1.80 -0.43
C THR A 75 -11.68 3.05 -1.18
N ILE A 76 -11.51 3.07 -2.52
CA ILE A 76 -11.97 4.17 -3.35
C ILE A 76 -13.50 4.28 -3.29
N ILE A 77 -14.21 3.16 -3.47
CA ILE A 77 -15.69 3.15 -3.43
C ILE A 77 -16.22 3.59 -2.07
N SER A 78 -15.63 3.13 -0.96
CA SER A 78 -16.01 3.59 0.39
C SER A 78 -15.88 5.10 0.51
N SER A 79 -14.75 5.67 0.08
CA SER A 79 -14.53 7.12 0.11
C SER A 79 -15.52 7.90 -0.78
N LEU A 80 -15.93 7.33 -1.92
CA LEU A 80 -16.94 7.93 -2.79
C LEU A 80 -18.33 7.87 -2.15
N THR A 81 -18.68 6.72 -1.57
CA THR A 81 -19.97 6.52 -0.88
C THR A 81 -20.09 7.47 0.32
N GLU A 82 -19.05 7.66 1.12
CA GLU A 82 -19.03 8.62 2.23
C GLU A 82 -19.24 10.07 1.76
N LYS A 83 -18.80 10.40 0.54
CA LYS A 83 -19.04 11.70 -0.09
C LYS A 83 -20.41 11.80 -0.77
N GLY A 84 -21.18 10.71 -0.85
CA GLY A 84 -22.44 10.67 -1.61
C GLY A 84 -22.22 10.73 -3.12
N VAL A 85 -21.08 10.20 -3.61
CA VAL A 85 -20.71 10.12 -5.03
C VAL A 85 -20.90 8.69 -5.52
N GLU A 86 -21.60 8.54 -6.64
CA GLU A 86 -21.87 7.24 -7.26
C GLU A 86 -20.72 6.82 -8.20
N PHE A 87 -20.63 5.51 -8.46
CA PHE A 87 -19.57 4.93 -9.28
C PHE A 87 -20.15 3.98 -10.32
N VAL A 88 -19.67 4.10 -11.57
CA VAL A 88 -20.06 3.24 -12.69
C VAL A 88 -18.83 2.71 -13.40
N SER A 89 -18.74 1.39 -13.56
CA SER A 89 -17.76 0.70 -14.39
C SER A 89 -18.46 0.03 -15.57
N LEU A 90 -18.15 0.49 -16.78
CA LEU A 90 -18.89 0.07 -17.99
C LEU A 90 -18.61 -1.38 -18.36
N LYS A 91 -17.36 -1.80 -18.31
CA LYS A 91 -16.94 -3.16 -18.72
C LYS A 91 -17.46 -4.24 -17.78
N GLU A 92 -17.40 -4.02 -16.49
CA GLU A 92 -17.85 -4.96 -15.46
C GLU A 92 -19.36 -4.81 -15.15
N ASN A 93 -20.02 -3.82 -15.78
CA ASN A 93 -21.42 -3.51 -15.58
C ASN A 93 -21.79 -3.29 -14.09
N ILE A 94 -20.90 -2.58 -13.38
CA ILE A 94 -21.11 -2.21 -11.98
C ILE A 94 -21.62 -0.78 -11.93
N ASP A 95 -22.75 -0.59 -11.26
CA ASP A 95 -23.38 0.70 -11.06
C ASP A 95 -23.87 0.79 -9.60
N THR A 96 -23.24 1.64 -8.80
CA THR A 96 -23.57 1.79 -7.37
C THR A 96 -24.94 2.45 -7.15
N THR A 97 -25.50 3.10 -8.14
CA THR A 97 -26.87 3.63 -8.05
C THR A 97 -27.91 2.50 -7.94
N THR A 98 -27.57 1.30 -8.44
CA THR A 98 -28.47 0.15 -8.48
C THR A 98 -28.22 -0.80 -7.28
N PRO A 99 -29.27 -1.50 -6.80
CA PRO A 99 -29.11 -2.55 -5.79
C PRO A 99 -28.16 -3.67 -6.26
N HIS A 100 -28.20 -4.02 -7.55
CA HIS A 100 -27.33 -5.04 -8.13
C HIS A 100 -25.86 -4.63 -8.09
N GLY A 101 -25.51 -3.42 -8.47
CA GLY A 101 -24.14 -2.92 -8.43
C GLY A 101 -23.59 -2.87 -7.01
N ARG A 102 -24.40 -2.45 -6.03
CA ARG A 102 -24.01 -2.49 -4.60
C ARG A 102 -23.78 -3.92 -4.09
N PHE A 103 -24.64 -4.87 -4.49
CA PHE A 103 -24.46 -6.28 -4.19
C PHE A 103 -23.15 -6.83 -4.77
N MET A 104 -22.86 -6.53 -6.04
CA MET A 104 -21.60 -6.93 -6.67
C MET A 104 -20.37 -6.41 -5.91
N LEU A 105 -20.38 -5.18 -5.43
CA LEU A 105 -19.29 -4.65 -4.59
C LEU A 105 -19.15 -5.42 -3.27
N THR A 106 -20.24 -5.84 -2.66
CA THR A 106 -20.22 -6.69 -1.46
C THR A 106 -19.55 -8.04 -1.74
N VAL A 107 -19.84 -8.64 -2.89
CA VAL A 107 -19.19 -9.90 -3.34
C VAL A 107 -17.69 -9.69 -3.55
N PHE A 108 -17.28 -8.59 -4.20
CA PHE A 108 -15.86 -8.25 -4.34
C PHE A 108 -15.18 -8.05 -3.00
N GLY A 109 -15.87 -7.44 -2.03
CA GLY A 109 -15.39 -7.27 -0.66
C GLY A 109 -15.10 -8.61 0.02
N ALA A 110 -16.05 -9.51 -0.02
CA ALA A 110 -15.92 -10.86 0.54
C ALA A 110 -14.79 -11.65 -0.14
N LEU A 111 -14.64 -11.54 -1.46
CA LEU A 111 -13.57 -12.19 -2.20
C LEU A 111 -12.19 -11.65 -1.81
N ALA A 112 -12.04 -10.34 -1.66
CA ALA A 112 -10.79 -9.72 -1.22
C ALA A 112 -10.37 -10.16 0.18
N GLU A 113 -11.33 -10.35 1.10
CA GLU A 113 -11.05 -10.86 2.45
C GLU A 113 -10.63 -12.33 2.41
N LEU A 114 -11.30 -13.17 1.63
CA LEU A 114 -10.91 -14.55 1.43
C LEU A 114 -9.49 -14.70 0.85
N GLU A 115 -9.14 -13.89 -0.16
CA GLU A 115 -7.77 -13.85 -0.70
C GLU A 115 -6.75 -13.49 0.36
N ARG A 116 -7.07 -12.49 1.20
CA ARG A 116 -6.20 -12.07 2.30
C ARG A 116 -5.98 -13.19 3.31
N GLU A 117 -7.05 -13.85 3.75
CA GLU A 117 -6.97 -14.97 4.69
C GLU A 117 -6.12 -16.11 4.14
N SER A 118 -6.33 -16.48 2.87
CA SER A 118 -5.55 -17.52 2.20
C SER A 118 -4.05 -17.17 2.06
N ILE A 119 -3.70 -15.89 1.88
CA ILE A 119 -2.31 -15.43 1.86
C ILE A 119 -1.70 -15.53 3.25
N LEU A 120 -2.42 -15.11 4.30
CA LEU A 120 -1.94 -15.17 5.68
C LEU A 120 -1.74 -16.61 6.15
N GLU A 121 -2.64 -17.52 5.78
CA GLU A 121 -2.54 -18.95 6.08
C GLU A 121 -1.28 -19.54 5.44
N ARG A 122 -1.10 -19.39 4.13
CA ARG A 122 0.12 -19.83 3.43
C ARG A 122 1.40 -19.23 4.01
N GLN A 123 1.35 -17.97 4.45
CA GLN A 123 2.49 -17.33 5.10
C GLN A 123 2.80 -17.97 6.46
N ARG A 124 1.78 -18.30 7.27
CA ARG A 124 1.96 -18.99 8.56
C ARG A 124 2.59 -20.37 8.36
N GLU A 125 2.05 -21.16 7.45
CA GLU A 125 2.59 -22.48 7.08
C GLU A 125 4.06 -22.38 6.63
N GLY A 126 4.36 -21.44 5.74
CA GLY A 126 5.74 -21.23 5.28
C GLY A 126 6.70 -20.82 6.40
N ILE A 127 6.25 -20.02 7.37
CA ILE A 127 7.03 -19.66 8.55
C ILE A 127 7.26 -20.88 9.46
N GLU A 128 6.25 -21.73 9.66
CA GLU A 128 6.36 -22.94 10.46
C GLU A 128 7.36 -23.93 9.86
N ILE A 129 7.26 -24.16 8.56
CA ILE A 129 8.23 -25.00 7.82
C ILE A 129 9.65 -24.43 7.96
N ALA A 130 9.84 -23.14 7.72
CA ALA A 130 11.13 -22.48 7.83
C ALA A 130 11.71 -22.51 9.25
N LYS A 131 10.85 -22.48 10.29
CA LYS A 131 11.27 -22.67 11.70
C LYS A 131 11.70 -24.12 11.95
N ALA A 132 10.94 -25.10 11.48
CA ALA A 132 11.27 -26.52 11.64
C ALA A 132 12.59 -26.87 10.94
N GLU A 133 12.87 -26.27 9.79
CA GLU A 133 14.13 -26.42 9.06
C GLU A 133 15.29 -25.58 9.61
N GLY A 134 15.09 -24.81 10.68
CA GLY A 134 16.11 -23.92 11.26
C GLY A 134 16.53 -22.74 10.38
N LYS A 135 15.79 -22.48 9.30
CA LYS A 135 16.05 -21.36 8.37
C LYS A 135 15.59 -20.02 8.92
N TYR A 136 14.60 -20.03 9.82
CA TYR A 136 14.04 -18.82 10.41
C TYR A 136 14.88 -18.32 11.58
N LYS A 137 15.86 -17.46 11.29
CA LYS A 137 16.84 -16.93 12.27
C LYS A 137 16.41 -15.59 12.91
N GLY A 138 15.23 -15.10 12.60
CA GLY A 138 14.76 -13.80 13.06
C GLY A 138 15.56 -12.62 12.51
N ARG A 139 15.54 -11.50 13.23
CA ARG A 139 16.30 -10.30 12.86
C ARG A 139 17.79 -10.55 13.08
N LYS A 140 18.63 -10.34 12.05
CA LYS A 140 20.08 -10.42 12.19
C LYS A 140 20.57 -9.48 13.30
N PRO A 141 21.48 -9.94 14.19
CA PRO A 141 22.11 -9.08 15.17
C PRO A 141 22.82 -7.90 14.48
N ILE A 142 22.81 -6.74 15.13
CA ILE A 142 23.57 -5.58 14.64
C ILE A 142 25.05 -5.96 14.65
N SER A 143 25.71 -5.82 13.49
CA SER A 143 27.16 -6.00 13.41
C SER A 143 27.84 -4.88 14.18
N ILE A 144 28.69 -5.23 15.12
CA ILE A 144 29.45 -4.31 15.95
C ILE A 144 30.92 -4.75 15.86
N ASP A 145 31.82 -3.80 15.70
CA ASP A 145 33.27 -4.04 15.85
C ASP A 145 33.55 -4.46 17.30
N GLU A 146 33.89 -5.73 17.48
CA GLU A 146 34.03 -6.33 18.79
C GLU A 146 35.28 -5.77 19.54
N ALA A 147 36.37 -5.46 18.83
CA ALA A 147 37.56 -4.85 19.40
C ALA A 147 37.26 -3.46 19.94
N LYS A 148 36.56 -2.63 19.12
CA LYS A 148 36.10 -1.30 19.54
C LYS A 148 35.11 -1.40 20.69
N PHE A 149 34.22 -2.37 20.68
CA PHE A 149 33.24 -2.58 21.76
C PHE A 149 33.91 -2.90 23.07
N ARG A 150 34.89 -3.85 23.10
CA ARG A 150 35.64 -4.22 24.28
C ARG A 150 36.45 -3.04 24.85
N SER A 151 37.16 -2.31 24.01
CA SER A 151 37.93 -1.11 24.43
C SER A 151 37.02 -0.05 25.10
N VAL A 152 35.87 0.23 24.51
CA VAL A 152 34.90 1.19 25.09
C VAL A 152 34.31 0.68 26.40
N CYS A 153 34.01 -0.62 26.51
CA CYS A 153 33.52 -1.22 27.75
C CYS A 153 34.58 -1.18 28.88
N THR A 154 35.84 -1.41 28.58
CA THR A 154 36.94 -1.30 29.57
C THR A 154 37.03 0.13 30.13
N ARG A 155 37.01 1.14 29.28
CA ARG A 155 37.00 2.55 29.69
C ARG A 155 35.78 2.94 30.51
N TRP A 156 34.63 2.42 30.14
CA TRP A 156 33.40 2.63 30.90
C TRP A 156 33.47 2.00 32.29
N ARG A 157 34.00 0.77 32.42
CA ARG A 157 34.14 0.09 33.70
C ARG A 157 35.24 0.74 34.58
N ALA A 158 36.27 1.30 33.97
CA ALA A 158 37.30 2.09 34.67
C ALA A 158 36.79 3.46 35.15
N GLY A 159 35.52 3.83 34.80
CA GLY A 159 34.97 5.11 35.18
C GLY A 159 35.42 6.32 34.34
N GLU A 160 36.22 6.08 33.27
CA GLU A 160 36.75 7.13 32.40
C GLU A 160 35.64 7.80 31.55
N ILE A 161 34.61 7.02 31.19
CA ILE A 161 33.47 7.50 30.38
C ILE A 161 32.15 7.01 30.97
N THR A 162 31.07 7.79 30.75
CA THR A 162 29.73 7.38 31.16
C THR A 162 29.15 6.31 30.22
N ALA A 163 28.19 5.52 30.71
CA ALA A 163 27.48 4.53 29.87
C ALA A 163 26.87 5.18 28.62
N THR A 164 26.33 6.37 28.75
CA THR A 164 25.74 7.13 27.63
C THR A 164 26.79 7.51 26.59
N ALA A 165 27.99 7.94 27.03
CA ALA A 165 29.09 8.23 26.12
C ALA A 165 29.60 6.97 25.42
N ALA A 166 29.69 5.83 26.15
CA ALA A 166 30.06 4.53 25.59
C ALA A 166 29.08 4.09 24.48
N MET A 167 27.75 4.16 24.73
CA MET A 167 26.72 3.84 23.74
C MET A 167 26.78 4.73 22.50
N LYS A 168 27.01 6.03 22.69
CA LYS A 168 27.15 7.01 21.60
C LYS A 168 28.39 6.75 20.74
N ALA A 169 29.54 6.39 21.37
CA ALA A 169 30.78 6.09 20.67
C ALA A 169 30.69 4.85 19.74
N ILE A 170 29.82 3.89 20.10
CA ILE A 170 29.56 2.67 19.32
C ILE A 170 28.36 2.81 18.38
N GLY A 171 27.47 3.80 18.62
CA GLY A 171 26.28 4.04 17.81
C GLY A 171 25.14 3.02 18.06
N ILE A 172 25.00 2.51 19.30
CA ILE A 172 23.98 1.51 19.64
C ILE A 172 23.04 2.00 20.75
N LYS A 173 21.82 1.44 20.76
CA LYS A 173 20.81 1.74 21.78
C LYS A 173 21.11 1.06 23.13
N PRO A 174 20.63 1.60 24.26
CA PRO A 174 20.89 1.07 25.60
C PRO A 174 20.63 -0.44 25.73
N ASN A 175 19.46 -0.90 25.32
CA ASN A 175 19.10 -2.32 25.41
C ASN A 175 20.07 -3.23 24.65
N THR A 176 20.57 -2.79 23.49
CA THR A 176 21.56 -3.55 22.71
C THR A 176 22.93 -3.54 23.41
N PHE A 177 23.33 -2.40 23.99
CA PHE A 177 24.58 -2.26 24.72
C PHE A 177 24.66 -3.23 25.92
N TYR A 178 23.71 -3.14 26.84
CA TYR A 178 23.70 -4.00 28.04
C TYR A 178 23.52 -5.48 27.72
N ARG A 179 22.69 -5.83 26.72
CA ARG A 179 22.60 -7.22 26.27
C ARG A 179 23.93 -7.76 25.75
N ARG A 180 24.69 -6.94 25.03
CA ARG A 180 25.99 -7.33 24.49
C ARG A 180 27.06 -7.43 25.57
N VAL A 181 27.08 -6.49 26.51
CA VAL A 181 27.95 -6.58 27.72
C VAL A 181 27.70 -7.90 28.44
N LYS A 182 26.46 -8.26 28.69
CA LYS A 182 26.09 -9.53 29.33
C LYS A 182 26.51 -10.75 28.50
N SER A 183 26.33 -10.72 27.18
CA SER A 183 26.66 -11.85 26.30
C SER A 183 28.18 -12.09 26.14
N LEU A 184 28.99 -11.04 26.28
CA LEU A 184 30.46 -11.10 26.20
C LEU A 184 31.12 -11.19 27.56
N GLN A 185 30.34 -11.27 28.65
CA GLN A 185 30.79 -11.33 30.04
C GLN A 185 31.78 -10.19 30.40
N LEU A 186 31.53 -9.01 29.85
CA LEU A 186 32.37 -7.82 30.04
C LEU A 186 31.85 -6.97 31.20
#